data_e9439663dceb40c98236800fc67dce64
#
_entry.id   e9439663dceb40c98236800fc67dce64
#
_cell.length_a   1.000
_cell.length_b   1.000
_cell.length_c   1.000
_cell.angle_alpha   90.00
_cell.angle_beta   90.00
_cell.angle_gamma   90.00
#
_symmetry.space_group_name_H-M   'P 1'
#
loop_
_entity.id
_entity.type
_entity.pdbx_description
1 polymer ?
#
loop_
_entity_poly.entity_id
_entity_poly.type
_entity_poly.pdbx_seq_one_letter_code
_entity_poly.pdbx_strand_id
1 'polypeptide(L)'
;MTGARFRRRVGQVAVSVLAILLMVAPGLAGDDSSDAWAALAKGGHVALIRHGNAPPGYGGDPPGFRFDDCKTQRNLDDAGREQSKALGEAFRKHGVRVDRIVSSPLCRCMDTGQLMAVGAVETSWTLLPDVGSSTTRVLGLEEMVASWRGPGTLVLVTHGLTVGRLTGFTLEQAETLVLQPAPEKLPVGHLPRGGRLAGRIPPPQ
;
A
#
# COMPACT_ATOMS: atom_id res chain seq x y z
N MET A 1 6.66 97.40 -11.62
CA MET A 1 5.81 96.32 -12.15
C MET A 1 6.45 95.06 -11.77
N THR A 2 5.95 94.46 -10.68
CA THR A 2 6.55 93.35 -9.93
C THR A 2 5.86 92.04 -10.32
N GLY A 3 6.62 91.13 -10.90
CA GLY A 3 6.16 89.75 -11.25
C GLY A 3 6.44 88.74 -10.16
N ALA A 4 5.41 88.28 -9.49
CA ALA A 4 5.51 87.25 -8.47
C ALA A 4 5.64 85.87 -9.12
N ARG A 5 6.72 85.18 -8.82
CA ARG A 5 6.95 83.76 -9.22
C ARG A 5 6.32 82.84 -8.19
N PHE A 6 5.28 82.14 -8.61
CA PHE A 6 4.62 81.06 -7.82
C PHE A 6 5.41 79.76 -7.93
N ARG A 7 6.09 79.38 -6.88
CA ARG A 7 6.78 78.03 -6.79
C ARG A 7 5.76 76.98 -6.35
N ARG A 8 5.38 76.05 -7.25
CA ARG A 8 4.68 74.88 -6.93
C ARG A 8 5.63 73.90 -6.23
N ARG A 9 5.34 73.58 -4.99
CA ARG A 9 5.97 72.41 -4.29
C ARG A 9 5.25 71.15 -4.74
N VAL A 10 5.98 70.28 -5.44
CA VAL A 10 5.55 68.92 -5.74
C VAL A 10 5.88 68.05 -4.52
N GLY A 11 4.88 67.59 -3.78
CA GLY A 11 5.04 66.70 -2.68
C GLY A 11 5.26 65.27 -3.24
N GLN A 12 6.41 64.70 -2.96
CA GLN A 12 6.69 63.27 -3.22
C GLN A 12 5.96 62.44 -2.17
N VAL A 13 4.94 61.71 -2.61
CA VAL A 13 4.30 60.64 -1.80
C VAL A 13 5.14 59.39 -1.96
N ALA A 14 5.89 59.05 -0.92
CA ALA A 14 6.60 57.76 -0.85
C ALA A 14 5.59 56.65 -0.57
N VAL A 15 5.30 55.86 -1.58
CA VAL A 15 4.50 54.62 -1.42
C VAL A 15 5.44 53.53 -0.96
N SER A 16 5.40 53.22 0.34
CA SER A 16 6.11 52.08 0.91
C SER A 16 5.36 50.79 0.55
N VAL A 17 5.84 50.05 -0.43
CA VAL A 17 5.35 48.71 -0.75
C VAL A 17 5.96 47.73 0.26
N LEU A 18 5.18 47.37 1.26
CA LEU A 18 5.52 46.31 2.21
C LEU A 18 5.37 44.95 1.49
N ALA A 19 6.47 44.39 0.99
CA ALA A 19 6.50 43.05 0.42
C ALA A 19 6.35 42.05 1.55
N ILE A 20 5.13 41.50 1.72
CA ILE A 20 4.90 40.33 2.58
C ILE A 20 5.46 39.14 1.85
N LEU A 21 6.67 38.71 2.22
CA LEU A 21 7.20 37.36 1.85
C LEU A 21 6.34 36.31 2.57
N LEU A 22 5.36 35.77 1.87
CA LEU A 22 4.73 34.51 2.26
C LEU A 22 5.80 33.43 2.16
N MET A 23 6.44 33.06 3.29
CA MET A 23 7.20 31.84 3.41
C MET A 23 6.22 30.66 3.28
N VAL A 24 6.05 30.16 2.06
CA VAL A 24 5.48 28.84 1.83
C VAL A 24 6.49 27.87 2.39
N ALA A 25 6.26 27.40 3.63
CA ALA A 25 7.01 26.27 4.15
C ALA A 25 6.83 25.11 3.15
N PRO A 26 7.91 24.46 2.66
CA PRO A 26 7.75 23.24 1.92
C PRO A 26 6.99 22.28 2.84
N GLY A 27 5.76 21.95 2.47
CA GLY A 27 5.03 20.86 3.10
C GLY A 27 5.96 19.65 3.01
N LEU A 28 6.42 19.13 4.15
CA LEU A 28 7.06 17.84 4.22
C LEU A 28 6.00 16.86 3.70
N ALA A 29 6.03 16.56 2.39
CA ALA A 29 5.41 15.38 1.87
C ALA A 29 6.13 14.24 2.61
N GLY A 30 5.49 13.67 3.62
CA GLY A 30 6.00 12.49 4.30
C GLY A 30 6.29 11.46 3.21
N ASP A 31 7.43 10.80 3.31
CA ASP A 31 7.71 9.65 2.47
C ASP A 31 6.54 8.68 2.66
N ASP A 32 5.81 8.37 1.57
CA ASP A 32 4.60 7.51 1.57
C ASP A 32 4.84 6.20 2.32
N SER A 33 6.09 5.72 2.37
CA SER A 33 6.49 4.55 3.14
C SER A 33 6.59 4.81 4.65
N SER A 34 7.01 6.00 5.08
CA SER A 34 7.08 6.39 6.50
C SER A 34 5.68 6.42 7.13
N ASP A 35 4.72 7.02 6.44
CA ASP A 35 3.33 7.08 6.89
C ASP A 35 2.68 5.70 6.91
N ALA A 36 2.99 4.85 5.91
CA ALA A 36 2.54 3.47 5.85
C ALA A 36 3.05 2.65 7.05
N TRP A 37 4.33 2.75 7.42
CA TRP A 37 4.88 2.08 8.59
C TRP A 37 4.28 2.59 9.89
N ALA A 38 4.08 3.91 10.02
CA ALA A 38 3.44 4.51 11.18
C ALA A 38 1.98 4.02 11.34
N ALA A 39 1.25 3.89 10.24
CA ALA A 39 -0.10 3.34 10.24
C ALA A 39 -0.14 1.87 10.71
N LEU A 40 0.77 1.01 10.19
CA LEU A 40 0.88 -0.38 10.62
C LEU A 40 1.26 -0.50 12.10
N ALA A 41 2.24 0.29 12.56
CA ALA A 41 2.68 0.29 13.96
C ALA A 41 1.55 0.72 14.92
N LYS A 42 0.68 1.64 14.49
CA LYS A 42 -0.51 2.05 15.24
C LYS A 42 -1.52 0.92 15.39
N GLY A 43 -1.55 -0.03 14.44
CA GLY A 43 -2.52 -1.12 14.39
C GLY A 43 -3.89 -0.74 13.82
N GLY A 44 -4.80 -1.72 13.75
CA GLY A 44 -6.12 -1.55 13.16
C GLY A 44 -6.13 -1.42 11.63
N HIS A 45 -5.00 -1.70 10.98
CA HIS A 45 -4.82 -1.59 9.53
C HIS A 45 -4.67 -2.96 8.85
N VAL A 46 -4.76 -2.97 7.54
CA VAL A 46 -4.54 -4.14 6.68
C VAL A 46 -3.31 -3.92 5.82
N ALA A 47 -2.34 -4.83 5.89
CA ALA A 47 -1.19 -4.91 4.99
C ALA A 47 -1.53 -5.87 3.86
N LEU A 48 -1.79 -5.36 2.67
CA LEU A 48 -2.07 -6.14 1.47
C LEU A 48 -0.78 -6.30 0.67
N ILE A 49 -0.23 -7.51 0.65
CA ILE A 49 1.10 -7.82 0.14
C ILE A 49 0.98 -8.64 -1.15
N ARG A 50 1.66 -8.21 -2.21
CA ARG A 50 1.93 -9.09 -3.34
C ARG A 50 3.08 -10.02 -2.96
N HIS A 51 2.93 -11.34 -3.23
CA HIS A 51 3.99 -12.33 -2.98
C HIS A 51 5.38 -11.89 -3.48
N GLY A 52 6.44 -12.39 -2.88
CA GLY A 52 7.83 -12.16 -3.24
C GLY A 52 8.16 -12.55 -4.69
N ASN A 53 9.39 -12.27 -5.12
CA ASN A 53 9.80 -12.55 -6.50
C ASN A 53 9.58 -14.03 -6.84
N ALA A 54 8.87 -14.24 -7.94
CA ALA A 54 8.65 -15.54 -8.56
C ALA A 54 8.86 -15.34 -10.06
N PRO A 55 9.83 -16.01 -10.67
CA PRO A 55 10.17 -15.79 -12.07
C PRO A 55 8.96 -15.89 -12.98
N PRO A 56 8.91 -15.12 -14.06
CA PRO A 56 7.84 -15.25 -15.04
C PRO A 56 7.87 -16.66 -15.63
N GLY A 57 6.70 -17.30 -15.61
CA GLY A 57 6.48 -18.57 -16.27
C GLY A 57 5.53 -18.40 -17.45
N TYR A 58 4.63 -19.32 -17.65
CA TYR A 58 3.61 -19.32 -18.71
C TYR A 58 2.49 -18.29 -18.51
N GLY A 59 2.78 -17.11 -17.94
CA GLY A 59 1.76 -16.11 -17.56
C GLY A 59 1.03 -16.43 -16.24
N GLY A 60 1.42 -17.52 -15.57
CA GLY A 60 0.85 -18.03 -14.33
C GLY A 60 1.59 -19.26 -13.85
N ASP A 61 0.87 -20.19 -13.25
CA ASP A 61 1.38 -21.51 -12.93
C ASP A 61 1.41 -22.39 -14.19
N PRO A 62 2.30 -23.41 -14.26
CA PRO A 62 2.35 -24.32 -15.39
C PRO A 62 1.02 -25.05 -15.62
N PRO A 63 0.67 -25.40 -16.87
CA PRO A 63 -0.52 -26.22 -17.12
C PRO A 63 -0.50 -27.51 -16.32
N GLY A 64 -1.62 -27.84 -15.67
CA GLY A 64 -1.74 -29.05 -14.84
C GLY A 64 -1.11 -28.94 -13.46
N PHE A 65 -0.76 -27.74 -12.99
CA PHE A 65 -0.29 -27.56 -11.61
C PHE A 65 -1.33 -28.03 -10.59
N ARG A 66 -0.85 -28.40 -9.43
CA ARG A 66 -1.66 -28.89 -8.31
C ARG A 66 -1.43 -28.01 -7.08
N PHE A 67 -2.50 -27.71 -6.32
CA PHE A 67 -2.40 -26.89 -5.11
C PHE A 67 -1.68 -27.60 -3.96
N ASP A 68 -1.74 -28.92 -3.93
CA ASP A 68 -1.12 -29.79 -2.91
C ASP A 68 0.33 -30.18 -3.24
N ASP A 69 0.87 -29.74 -4.38
CA ASP A 69 2.22 -30.04 -4.82
C ASP A 69 2.94 -28.80 -5.35
N CYS A 70 3.73 -28.17 -4.47
CA CYS A 70 4.49 -26.98 -4.82
C CYS A 70 5.48 -27.20 -5.97
N LYS A 71 5.94 -28.42 -6.23
CA LYS A 71 6.87 -28.70 -7.34
C LYS A 71 6.22 -28.46 -8.70
N THR A 72 4.91 -28.48 -8.77
CA THR A 72 4.15 -28.23 -9.99
C THR A 72 3.77 -26.77 -10.19
N GLN A 73 4.08 -25.90 -9.22
CA GLN A 73 3.70 -24.50 -9.22
C GLN A 73 4.87 -23.58 -9.58
N ARG A 74 4.55 -22.35 -9.95
CA ARG A 74 5.51 -21.25 -10.03
C ARG A 74 5.82 -20.76 -8.62
N ASN A 75 7.03 -20.99 -8.15
CA ASN A 75 7.45 -20.70 -6.78
C ASN A 75 8.34 -19.45 -6.68
N LEU A 76 8.60 -19.01 -5.45
CA LEU A 76 9.61 -17.99 -5.17
C LEU A 76 10.99 -18.49 -5.64
N ASP A 77 11.77 -17.60 -6.21
CA ASP A 77 13.21 -17.79 -6.34
C ASP A 77 13.95 -17.35 -5.07
N ASP A 78 15.28 -17.37 -5.09
CA ASP A 78 16.09 -16.98 -3.94
C ASP A 78 15.88 -15.49 -3.59
N ALA A 79 15.76 -14.62 -4.60
CA ALA A 79 15.46 -13.21 -4.37
C ALA A 79 14.10 -13.01 -3.68
N GLY A 80 13.07 -13.75 -4.11
CA GLY A 80 11.76 -13.70 -3.47
C GLY A 80 11.73 -14.21 -2.04
N ARG A 81 12.57 -15.20 -1.73
CA ARG A 81 12.75 -15.71 -0.36
C ARG A 81 13.42 -14.66 0.53
N GLU A 82 14.48 -14.03 0.04
CA GLU A 82 15.15 -12.96 0.78
C GLU A 82 14.26 -11.72 0.96
N GLN A 83 13.54 -11.30 -0.07
CA GLN A 83 12.53 -10.23 0.05
C GLN A 83 11.50 -10.54 1.14
N SER A 84 11.02 -11.78 1.20
CA SER A 84 10.01 -12.18 2.19
C SER A 84 10.56 -12.13 3.63
N LYS A 85 11.81 -12.58 3.85
CA LYS A 85 12.49 -12.48 5.14
C LYS A 85 12.71 -11.01 5.54
N ALA A 86 13.26 -10.21 4.62
CA ALA A 86 13.53 -8.80 4.85
C ALA A 86 12.24 -8.00 5.15
N LEU A 87 11.13 -8.34 4.50
CA LEU A 87 9.83 -7.75 4.82
C LEU A 87 9.41 -8.05 6.26
N GLY A 88 9.56 -9.30 6.71
CA GLY A 88 9.28 -9.67 8.09
C GLY A 88 10.20 -8.97 9.10
N GLU A 89 11.48 -8.80 8.78
CA GLU A 89 12.41 -8.01 9.59
C GLU A 89 11.99 -6.54 9.68
N ALA A 90 11.54 -5.96 8.56
CA ALA A 90 11.02 -4.60 8.54
C ALA A 90 9.77 -4.46 9.43
N PHE A 91 8.84 -5.40 9.38
CA PHE A 91 7.67 -5.42 10.28
C PHE A 91 8.10 -5.40 11.75
N ARG A 92 9.06 -6.25 12.14
CA ARG A 92 9.61 -6.27 13.52
C ARG A 92 10.32 -4.97 13.88
N LYS A 93 11.18 -4.44 12.99
CA LYS A 93 11.92 -3.20 13.18
C LYS A 93 11.02 -1.99 13.41
N HIS A 94 9.89 -1.93 12.70
CA HIS A 94 8.91 -0.86 12.85
C HIS A 94 7.88 -1.11 13.96
N GLY A 95 8.04 -2.18 14.75
CA GLY A 95 7.16 -2.49 15.88
C GLY A 95 5.73 -2.85 15.47
N VAL A 96 5.54 -3.39 14.26
CA VAL A 96 4.21 -3.77 13.76
C VAL A 96 3.73 -5.02 14.49
N ARG A 97 2.64 -4.87 15.25
CA ARG A 97 1.93 -6.01 15.82
C ARG A 97 1.06 -6.67 14.75
N VAL A 98 1.36 -7.92 14.42
CA VAL A 98 0.55 -8.72 13.51
C VAL A 98 -0.38 -9.60 14.32
N ASP A 99 -1.69 -9.45 14.15
CA ASP A 99 -2.69 -10.26 14.84
C ASP A 99 -3.12 -11.46 14.00
N ARG A 100 -3.06 -11.35 12.68
CA ARG A 100 -3.48 -12.41 11.77
C ARG A 100 -2.75 -12.30 10.42
N ILE A 101 -2.36 -13.45 9.87
CA ILE A 101 -1.82 -13.57 8.51
C ILE A 101 -2.69 -14.54 7.72
N VAL A 102 -3.23 -14.09 6.60
CA VAL A 102 -4.00 -14.92 5.67
C VAL A 102 -3.34 -14.87 4.30
N SER A 103 -3.14 -16.03 3.70
CA SER A 103 -2.45 -16.18 2.42
C SER A 103 -3.31 -16.89 1.38
N SER A 104 -3.10 -16.56 0.12
CA SER A 104 -3.50 -17.41 -1.01
C SER A 104 -2.89 -18.80 -0.85
N PRO A 105 -3.59 -19.89 -1.22
CA PRO A 105 -3.08 -21.26 -1.11
C PRO A 105 -1.93 -21.56 -2.08
N LEU A 106 -1.60 -20.69 -3.03
CA LEU A 106 -0.46 -20.92 -3.92
C LEU A 106 0.86 -20.79 -3.15
N CYS A 107 1.79 -21.73 -3.39
CA CYS A 107 3.01 -21.90 -2.59
C CYS A 107 3.84 -20.61 -2.49
N ARG A 108 3.97 -19.81 -3.55
CA ARG A 108 4.68 -18.54 -3.50
C ARG A 108 4.10 -17.52 -2.50
N CYS A 109 2.77 -17.55 -2.27
CA CYS A 109 2.14 -16.70 -1.27
C CYS A 109 2.31 -17.28 0.13
N MET A 110 2.13 -18.59 0.28
CA MET A 110 2.34 -19.29 1.55
C MET A 110 3.79 -19.11 2.03
N ASP A 111 4.76 -19.34 1.14
CA ASP A 111 6.19 -19.15 1.43
C ASP A 111 6.49 -17.68 1.82
N THR A 112 5.90 -16.71 1.11
CA THR A 112 6.05 -15.29 1.47
C THR A 112 5.59 -15.04 2.91
N GLY A 113 4.38 -15.46 3.26
CA GLY A 113 3.84 -15.27 4.61
C GLY A 113 4.65 -16.00 5.69
N GLN A 114 5.07 -17.23 5.42
CA GLN A 114 5.85 -18.05 6.36
C GLN A 114 7.25 -17.49 6.58
N LEU A 115 7.94 -17.07 5.52
CA LEU A 115 9.30 -16.50 5.59
C LEU A 115 9.35 -15.15 6.29
N MET A 116 8.26 -14.37 6.30
CA MET A 116 8.16 -13.17 7.13
C MET A 116 8.35 -13.46 8.62
N ALA A 117 7.99 -14.65 9.08
CA ALA A 117 8.15 -15.09 10.49
C ALA A 117 7.58 -14.10 11.52
N VAL A 118 6.39 -13.56 11.25
CA VAL A 118 5.69 -12.60 12.12
C VAL A 118 4.37 -13.15 12.69
N GLY A 119 4.07 -14.42 12.46
CA GLY A 119 2.90 -15.14 12.97
C GLY A 119 2.57 -16.40 12.19
N ALA A 120 1.56 -17.14 12.64
CA ALA A 120 1.04 -18.29 11.92
C ALA A 120 0.27 -17.85 10.66
N VAL A 121 0.44 -18.62 9.56
CA VAL A 121 -0.19 -18.32 8.28
C VAL A 121 -1.40 -19.22 8.06
N GLU A 122 -2.56 -18.61 7.92
CA GLU A 122 -3.81 -19.25 7.52
C GLU A 122 -3.98 -19.19 5.99
N THR A 123 -4.76 -20.11 5.43
CA THR A 123 -5.04 -20.15 3.99
C THR A 123 -6.45 -19.68 3.66
N SER A 124 -6.59 -18.87 2.61
CA SER A 124 -7.91 -18.49 2.06
C SER A 124 -7.93 -18.55 0.53
N TRP A 125 -8.90 -19.26 -0.02
CA TRP A 125 -9.16 -19.35 -1.45
C TRP A 125 -9.63 -18.01 -2.05
N THR A 126 -10.13 -17.11 -1.23
CA THR A 126 -10.51 -15.73 -1.59
C THR A 126 -9.31 -14.94 -2.12
N LEU A 127 -8.09 -15.27 -1.68
CA LEU A 127 -6.85 -14.58 -2.06
C LEU A 127 -6.18 -15.13 -3.33
N LEU A 128 -6.78 -16.11 -4.01
CA LEU A 128 -6.30 -16.58 -5.32
C LEU A 128 -6.38 -15.47 -6.38
N PRO A 129 -5.58 -15.60 -7.48
CA PRO A 129 -5.72 -14.69 -8.61
C PRO A 129 -7.15 -14.70 -9.12
N ASP A 130 -7.72 -13.51 -9.28
CA ASP A 130 -9.07 -13.37 -9.82
C ASP A 130 -8.98 -13.27 -11.35
N VAL A 131 -8.99 -14.44 -12.00
CA VAL A 131 -8.92 -14.56 -13.46
C VAL A 131 -10.34 -14.63 -14.07
N GLY A 132 -10.51 -13.98 -15.20
CA GLY A 132 -11.80 -13.95 -15.91
C GLY A 132 -12.73 -12.83 -15.41
N SER A 133 -14.04 -13.00 -15.63
CA SER A 133 -15.08 -12.01 -15.33
C SER A 133 -15.69 -12.13 -13.93
N SER A 134 -15.34 -13.16 -13.17
CA SER A 134 -15.86 -13.37 -11.82
C SER A 134 -15.36 -12.27 -10.86
N THR A 135 -16.25 -11.67 -10.11
CA THR A 135 -15.93 -10.68 -9.06
C THR A 135 -16.02 -11.25 -7.66
N THR A 136 -16.36 -12.52 -7.51
CA THR A 136 -16.62 -13.14 -6.19
C THR A 136 -15.44 -13.05 -5.24
N ARG A 137 -14.22 -13.30 -5.74
CA ARG A 137 -13.01 -13.21 -4.90
C ARG A 137 -12.68 -11.78 -4.50
N VAL A 138 -12.85 -10.82 -5.42
CA VAL A 138 -12.64 -9.40 -5.11
C VAL A 138 -13.63 -8.92 -4.07
N LEU A 139 -14.90 -9.32 -4.15
CA LEU A 139 -15.91 -8.99 -3.14
C LEU A 139 -15.59 -9.63 -1.78
N GLY A 140 -15.14 -10.88 -1.76
CA GLY A 140 -14.69 -11.54 -0.54
C GLY A 140 -13.47 -10.88 0.08
N LEU A 141 -12.52 -10.43 -0.74
CA LEU A 141 -11.34 -9.69 -0.27
C LEU A 141 -11.73 -8.29 0.23
N GLU A 142 -12.65 -7.60 -0.46
CA GLU A 142 -13.23 -6.33 -0.01
C GLU A 142 -13.83 -6.48 1.40
N GLU A 143 -14.62 -7.54 1.62
CA GLU A 143 -15.19 -7.83 2.93
C GLU A 143 -14.13 -8.13 3.99
N MET A 144 -13.07 -8.89 3.66
CA MET A 144 -11.96 -9.16 4.58
C MET A 144 -11.28 -7.86 5.03
N VAL A 145 -11.10 -6.90 4.11
CA VAL A 145 -10.52 -5.58 4.43
C VAL A 145 -11.50 -4.75 5.24
N ALA A 146 -12.74 -4.61 4.76
CA ALA A 146 -13.76 -3.75 5.37
C ALA A 146 -14.14 -4.18 6.79
N SER A 147 -14.14 -5.49 7.05
CA SER A 147 -14.56 -6.07 8.34
C SER A 147 -13.46 -6.12 9.41
N TRP A 148 -12.20 -5.82 9.06
CA TRP A 148 -11.12 -5.90 10.05
C TRP A 148 -11.33 -4.95 11.23
N ARG A 149 -11.26 -5.49 12.45
CA ARG A 149 -11.44 -4.74 13.71
C ARG A 149 -10.42 -5.14 14.78
N GLY A 150 -9.42 -5.94 14.41
CA GLY A 150 -8.36 -6.31 15.34
C GLY A 150 -7.54 -5.09 15.76
N PRO A 151 -6.98 -5.08 16.98
CA PRO A 151 -6.14 -3.98 17.46
C PRO A 151 -4.77 -3.93 16.77
N GLY A 152 -4.30 -5.03 16.18
CA GLY A 152 -3.08 -5.08 15.41
C GLY A 152 -3.35 -5.07 13.90
N THR A 153 -2.41 -5.55 13.14
CA THR A 153 -2.44 -5.58 11.68
C THR A 153 -2.95 -6.94 11.16
N LEU A 154 -3.88 -6.90 10.20
CA LEU A 154 -4.19 -8.03 9.33
C LEU A 154 -3.24 -8.03 8.13
N VAL A 155 -2.47 -9.10 7.96
CA VAL A 155 -1.62 -9.32 6.79
C VAL A 155 -2.34 -10.21 5.79
N LEU A 156 -2.47 -9.76 4.54
CA LEU A 156 -3.07 -10.49 3.43
C LEU A 156 -2.04 -10.68 2.32
N VAL A 157 -1.60 -11.92 2.08
CA VAL A 157 -0.63 -12.24 1.02
C VAL A 157 -1.34 -12.77 -0.21
N THR A 158 -1.22 -12.08 -1.34
CA THR A 158 -1.98 -12.35 -2.54
C THR A 158 -1.19 -12.05 -3.83
N HIS A 159 -1.86 -11.77 -4.92
CA HIS A 159 -1.31 -11.64 -6.28
C HIS A 159 -1.56 -10.24 -6.86
N GLY A 160 -0.68 -9.81 -7.76
CA GLY A 160 -0.79 -8.49 -8.40
C GLY A 160 -2.14 -8.24 -9.08
N LEU A 161 -2.70 -9.25 -9.77
CA LEU A 161 -4.01 -9.13 -10.42
C LEU A 161 -5.14 -8.89 -9.40
N THR A 162 -5.13 -9.62 -8.28
CA THR A 162 -6.13 -9.48 -7.21
C THR A 162 -6.03 -8.11 -6.55
N VAL A 163 -4.80 -7.66 -6.25
CA VAL A 163 -4.56 -6.31 -5.72
C VAL A 163 -5.07 -5.25 -6.70
N GLY A 164 -4.72 -5.36 -7.98
CA GLY A 164 -5.15 -4.40 -9.01
C GLY A 164 -6.67 -4.26 -9.09
N ARG A 165 -7.40 -5.37 -9.03
CA ARG A 165 -8.87 -5.35 -9.06
C ARG A 165 -9.51 -4.76 -7.80
N LEU A 166 -8.89 -4.97 -6.63
CA LEU A 166 -9.39 -4.40 -5.38
C LEU A 166 -9.08 -2.91 -5.28
N THR A 167 -7.90 -2.50 -5.70
CA THR A 167 -7.33 -1.20 -5.31
C THR A 167 -7.10 -0.24 -6.47
N GLY A 168 -7.10 -0.72 -7.71
CA GLY A 168 -6.68 0.05 -8.89
C GLY A 168 -5.15 0.20 -9.02
N PHE A 169 -4.35 -0.29 -8.05
CA PHE A 169 -2.90 -0.18 -8.06
C PHE A 169 -2.23 -1.44 -8.62
N THR A 170 -1.18 -1.24 -9.40
CA THR A 170 -0.24 -2.31 -9.75
C THR A 170 0.86 -2.32 -8.70
N LEU A 171 1.11 -3.47 -8.08
CA LEU A 171 2.20 -3.66 -7.13
C LEU A 171 3.36 -4.40 -7.77
N GLU A 172 4.57 -4.05 -7.36
CA GLU A 172 5.75 -4.88 -7.55
C GLU A 172 5.70 -6.11 -6.63
N GLN A 173 6.54 -7.11 -6.90
CA GLN A 173 6.63 -8.29 -6.03
C GLN A 173 7.23 -7.90 -4.68
N ALA A 174 6.67 -8.42 -3.58
CA ALA A 174 6.95 -8.03 -2.20
C ALA A 174 6.56 -6.59 -1.81
N GLU A 175 5.92 -5.83 -2.69
CA GLU A 175 5.36 -4.53 -2.34
C GLU A 175 4.10 -4.68 -1.51
N THR A 176 3.89 -3.73 -0.58
CA THR A 176 2.76 -3.72 0.35
C THR A 176 1.94 -2.44 0.20
N LEU A 177 0.62 -2.58 0.06
CA LEU A 177 -0.33 -1.49 0.30
C LEU A 177 -0.84 -1.56 1.74
N VAL A 178 -0.87 -0.42 2.41
CA VAL A 178 -1.47 -0.29 3.73
C VAL A 178 -2.84 0.35 3.59
N LEU A 179 -3.86 -0.36 4.08
CA LEU A 179 -5.24 0.07 4.00
C LEU A 179 -5.81 0.30 5.40
N GLN A 180 -6.48 1.42 5.58
CA GLN A 180 -7.36 1.65 6.73
C GLN A 180 -8.73 1.07 6.39
N PRO A 181 -9.26 0.09 7.15
CA PRO A 181 -10.59 -0.47 6.93
C PRO A 181 -11.68 0.61 6.92
N ALA A 182 -12.60 0.52 5.98
CA ALA A 182 -13.77 1.38 5.90
C ALA A 182 -15.03 0.50 5.96
N PRO A 183 -15.72 0.45 7.13
CA PRO A 183 -16.91 -0.37 7.32
C PRO A 183 -18.14 0.20 6.61
N GLU A 184 -18.12 1.50 6.34
CA GLU A 184 -19.17 2.16 5.58
C GLU A 184 -19.09 1.74 4.09
N LYS A 185 -20.23 1.65 3.44
CA LYS A 185 -20.28 1.43 2.00
C LYS A 185 -19.71 2.64 1.30
N LEU A 186 -18.51 2.47 0.74
CA LEU A 186 -17.89 3.50 -0.09
C LEU A 186 -18.70 3.66 -1.39
N PRO A 187 -18.69 4.84 -2.02
CA PRO A 187 -19.40 5.08 -3.27
C PRO A 187 -19.04 4.05 -4.34
N VAL A 188 -20.00 3.73 -5.21
CA VAL A 188 -19.76 2.84 -6.36
C VAL A 188 -18.58 3.38 -7.18
N GLY A 189 -17.61 2.50 -7.46
CA GLY A 189 -16.39 2.88 -8.18
C GLY A 189 -15.27 3.43 -7.31
N HIS A 190 -15.48 3.59 -5.99
CA HIS A 190 -14.40 3.97 -5.07
C HIS A 190 -13.31 2.91 -5.04
N LEU A 191 -12.05 3.35 -5.08
CA LEU A 191 -10.86 2.50 -4.95
C LEU A 191 -9.90 3.12 -3.94
N PRO A 192 -9.25 2.33 -3.07
CA PRO A 192 -9.42 0.88 -2.86
C PRO A 192 -10.80 0.50 -2.32
N ARG A 193 -11.29 -0.69 -2.67
CA ARG A 193 -12.53 -1.24 -2.12
C ARG A 193 -12.33 -1.70 -0.67
N GLY A 194 -13.33 -1.51 0.17
CA GLY A 194 -13.32 -1.96 1.57
C GLY A 194 -12.43 -1.16 2.51
N GLY A 195 -11.67 -0.16 2.01
CA GLY A 195 -10.75 0.63 2.82
C GLY A 195 -10.27 1.89 2.12
N ARG A 196 -9.49 2.68 2.84
CA ARG A 196 -8.78 3.86 2.32
C ARG A 196 -7.28 3.60 2.31
N LEU A 197 -6.58 4.09 1.28
CA LEU A 197 -5.13 3.98 1.22
C LEU A 197 -4.51 4.81 2.37
N ALA A 198 -3.68 4.15 3.17
CA ALA A 198 -2.89 4.78 4.24
C ALA A 198 -1.41 4.94 3.85
N GLY A 199 -0.97 4.27 2.79
CA GLY A 199 0.37 4.41 2.22
C GLY A 199 0.85 3.15 1.51
N ARG A 200 2.07 3.20 0.99
CA ARG A 200 2.73 2.11 0.26
C ARG A 200 4.12 1.85 0.84
N ILE A 201 4.51 0.59 0.88
CA ILE A 201 5.85 0.16 1.29
C ILE A 201 6.47 -0.54 0.08
N PRO A 202 7.56 0.01 -0.47
CA PRO A 202 8.25 -0.59 -1.60
C PRO A 202 8.81 -1.97 -1.24
N PRO A 203 9.14 -2.81 -2.24
CA PRO A 203 9.82 -4.07 -2.01
C PRO A 203 11.12 -3.85 -1.24
N PRO A 204 11.47 -4.73 -0.29
CA PRO A 204 12.82 -4.75 0.29
C PRO A 204 13.89 -4.97 -0.79
N GLN A 205 14.98 -4.23 -0.68
CA GLN A 205 16.15 -4.33 -1.58
C GLN A 205 17.11 -5.39 -1.11
#